data_1810515254f8840746da6efd4d1bdbb7
#
_entry.id   1810515254f8840746da6efd4d1bdbb7
#
_cell.length_a   1.000
_cell.length_b   1.000
_cell.length_c   1.000
_cell.angle_alpha   90.00
_cell.angle_beta   90.00
_cell.angle_gamma   90.00
#
_symmetry.space_group_name_H-M   'P 1'
#
loop_
_entity.id
_entity.type
_entity.pdbx_description
1 polymer ?
#
loop_
_entity_poly.entity_id
_entity_poly.type
_entity_poly.pdbx_seq_one_letter_code
_entity_poly.pdbx_strand_id
1 'polypeptide(L)'
;MVRYDAIIIGGGPAGLSAALKLKMNGFNPLVIESGDRIGGVPIQCIHTGFGLHYLGEDLTGTEFIYKLIERVNDQSIEYKVRSHVFRIRYPRIKYPYKIVEVLSPEGFLELEAPAIIYTAGAREKTIFEIGVTGRRLSGVYTAGEAQAYMDMYGILPGSRVVIIGSGDVGLIMARRFALEGASVEAVIEIMPWPGGVTRYIVQ
;
A
#
# COMPACT_ATOMS: atom_id res chain seq x y z
N MET A 1 13.42 3.50 -26.99
CA MET A 1 12.40 2.94 -26.09
C MET A 1 13.02 1.76 -25.35
N VAL A 2 12.93 1.73 -24.03
CA VAL A 2 13.50 0.64 -23.20
C VAL A 2 12.47 -0.47 -23.10
N ARG A 3 12.92 -1.73 -23.21
CA ARG A 3 12.07 -2.92 -23.21
C ARG A 3 12.33 -3.78 -21.98
N TYR A 4 11.23 -4.27 -21.41
CA TYR A 4 11.20 -5.23 -20.31
C TYR A 4 10.33 -6.44 -20.69
N ASP A 5 10.51 -7.56 -20.00
CA ASP A 5 9.62 -8.72 -20.19
C ASP A 5 8.26 -8.51 -19.51
N ALA A 6 8.25 -7.73 -18.44
CA ALA A 6 7.02 -7.29 -17.76
C ALA A 6 7.23 -5.93 -17.09
N ILE A 7 6.18 -5.09 -17.09
CA ILE A 7 6.12 -3.88 -16.28
C ILE A 7 5.07 -4.11 -15.19
N ILE A 8 5.48 -3.90 -13.93
CA ILE A 8 4.65 -4.07 -12.74
C ILE A 8 4.33 -2.66 -12.22
N ILE A 9 3.04 -2.36 -12.11
CA ILE A 9 2.55 -1.05 -11.66
C ILE A 9 2.15 -1.16 -10.19
N GLY A 10 2.95 -0.60 -9.32
CA GLY A 10 2.83 -0.64 -7.87
C GLY A 10 3.88 -1.49 -7.19
N GLY A 11 4.70 -0.88 -6.33
CA GLY A 11 5.81 -1.47 -5.59
C GLY A 11 5.44 -2.00 -4.20
N GLY A 12 4.17 -2.34 -3.97
CA GLY A 12 3.71 -3.00 -2.75
C GLY A 12 4.01 -4.51 -2.73
N PRO A 13 3.58 -5.25 -1.69
CA PRO A 13 3.89 -6.67 -1.53
C PRO A 13 3.54 -7.53 -2.75
N ALA A 14 2.38 -7.27 -3.37
CA ALA A 14 1.94 -8.01 -4.55
C ALA A 14 2.88 -7.76 -5.74
N GLY A 15 3.28 -6.51 -5.98
CA GLY A 15 4.19 -6.16 -7.07
C GLY A 15 5.59 -6.70 -6.86
N LEU A 16 6.14 -6.58 -5.64
CA LEU A 16 7.46 -7.10 -5.32
C LEU A 16 7.51 -8.62 -5.41
N SER A 17 6.47 -9.32 -4.93
CA SER A 17 6.36 -10.78 -5.06
C SER A 17 6.26 -11.22 -6.52
N ALA A 18 5.50 -10.49 -7.36
CA ALA A 18 5.42 -10.75 -8.79
C ALA A 18 6.77 -10.54 -9.48
N ALA A 19 7.48 -9.46 -9.14
CA ALA A 19 8.80 -9.16 -9.68
C ALA A 19 9.83 -10.26 -9.33
N LEU A 20 9.87 -10.68 -8.06
CA LEU A 20 10.70 -11.78 -7.61
C LEU A 20 10.41 -13.07 -8.37
N LYS A 21 9.12 -13.41 -8.51
CA LYS A 21 8.74 -14.63 -9.23
C LYS A 21 9.12 -14.59 -10.70
N LEU A 22 8.97 -13.46 -11.37
CA LEU A 22 9.41 -13.28 -12.76
C LEU A 22 10.94 -13.40 -12.86
N LYS A 23 11.69 -12.75 -12.00
CA LYS A 23 13.15 -12.80 -12.00
C LYS A 23 13.67 -14.21 -11.79
N MET A 24 13.10 -14.96 -10.83
CA MET A 24 13.45 -16.37 -10.59
C MET A 24 13.20 -17.28 -11.81
N ASN A 25 12.32 -16.89 -12.71
CA ASN A 25 12.04 -17.62 -13.97
C ASN A 25 12.79 -17.04 -15.18
N GLY A 26 13.81 -16.22 -14.95
CA GLY A 26 14.70 -15.69 -15.99
C GLY A 26 14.16 -14.49 -16.76
N PHE A 27 13.04 -13.89 -16.33
CA PHE A 27 12.50 -12.69 -16.95
C PHE A 27 13.13 -11.41 -16.35
N ASN A 28 13.09 -10.33 -17.11
CA ASN A 28 13.56 -9.01 -16.70
C ASN A 28 12.35 -8.08 -16.42
N PRO A 29 11.82 -8.04 -15.18
CA PRO A 29 10.73 -7.15 -14.80
C PRO A 29 11.23 -5.76 -14.44
N LEU A 30 10.37 -4.74 -14.64
CA LEU A 30 10.49 -3.40 -14.06
C LEU A 30 9.32 -3.15 -13.11
N VAL A 31 9.61 -2.66 -11.91
CA VAL A 31 8.58 -2.17 -10.98
C VAL A 31 8.49 -0.65 -11.06
N ILE A 32 7.29 -0.12 -11.22
CA ILE A 32 7.02 1.34 -11.22
C ILE A 32 6.19 1.67 -9.99
N GLU A 33 6.72 2.56 -9.14
CA GLU A 33 6.09 2.99 -7.89
C GLU A 33 5.91 4.51 -7.90
N SER A 34 4.69 4.95 -7.59
CA SER A 34 4.34 6.37 -7.52
C SER A 34 4.87 7.07 -6.27
N GLY A 35 5.02 6.33 -5.17
CA GLY A 35 5.56 6.81 -3.90
C GLY A 35 7.07 7.08 -3.95
N ASP A 36 7.59 7.62 -2.87
CA ASP A 36 9.02 7.91 -2.70
C ASP A 36 9.88 6.67 -2.42
N ARG A 37 9.24 5.54 -2.12
CA ARG A 37 9.86 4.23 -1.84
C ARG A 37 8.95 3.08 -2.22
N ILE A 38 9.53 1.91 -2.47
CA ILE A 38 8.80 0.65 -2.62
C ILE A 38 8.43 0.09 -1.25
N GLY A 39 7.36 -0.73 -1.20
CA GLY A 39 6.91 -1.42 0.02
C GLY A 39 5.40 -1.32 0.26
N GLY A 40 4.77 -0.23 -0.18
CA GLY A 40 3.32 -0.03 -0.05
C GLY A 40 2.85 0.07 1.41
N VAL A 41 1.58 -0.24 1.65
CA VAL A 41 0.92 -0.09 2.96
C VAL A 41 1.64 -0.79 4.13
N PRO A 42 2.27 -1.97 4.00
CA PRO A 42 2.96 -2.61 5.12
C PRO A 42 4.05 -1.77 5.78
N ILE A 43 4.63 -0.78 5.08
CA ILE A 43 5.64 0.12 5.66
C ILE A 43 5.11 0.83 6.92
N GLN A 44 3.83 1.19 6.94
CA GLN A 44 3.19 1.87 8.06
C GLN A 44 2.51 0.92 9.06
N CYS A 45 2.58 -0.41 8.86
CA CYS A 45 1.91 -1.38 9.71
C CYS A 45 2.90 -1.93 10.75
N ILE A 46 3.00 -1.30 11.90
CA ILE A 46 3.91 -1.75 12.98
C ILE A 46 3.29 -2.83 13.88
N HIS A 47 2.09 -3.32 13.56
CA HIS A 47 1.47 -4.46 14.23
C HIS A 47 1.81 -5.78 13.54
N THR A 48 1.73 -6.90 14.25
CA THR A 48 1.95 -8.25 13.71
C THR A 48 0.78 -8.75 12.86
N GLY A 49 0.96 -9.92 12.24
CA GLY A 49 -0.03 -10.58 11.36
C GLY A 49 0.42 -10.66 9.90
N PHE A 50 1.65 -10.34 9.60
CA PHE A 50 2.24 -10.41 8.26
C PHE A 50 3.25 -11.56 8.16
N GLY A 51 3.45 -12.06 6.95
CA GLY A 51 4.53 -13.00 6.63
C GLY A 51 4.24 -14.47 6.91
N LEU A 52 3.30 -14.82 7.79
CA LEU A 52 3.08 -16.20 8.23
C LEU A 52 2.89 -17.18 7.07
N HIS A 53 2.05 -16.86 6.10
CA HIS A 53 1.78 -17.72 4.94
C HIS A 53 2.87 -17.67 3.86
N TYR A 54 3.66 -16.62 3.81
CA TYR A 54 4.65 -16.40 2.75
C TYR A 54 6.08 -16.71 3.19
N LEU A 55 6.41 -16.36 4.43
CA LEU A 55 7.75 -16.54 5.01
C LEU A 55 7.79 -17.60 6.12
N GLY A 56 6.64 -18.04 6.63
CA GLY A 56 6.55 -18.94 7.78
C GLY A 56 6.78 -18.25 9.12
N GLU A 57 6.82 -16.92 9.15
CA GLU A 57 7.12 -16.11 10.34
C GLU A 57 5.99 -15.12 10.58
N ASP A 58 5.59 -14.93 11.84
CA ASP A 58 4.65 -13.86 12.23
C ASP A 58 5.43 -12.57 12.48
N LEU A 59 5.33 -11.64 11.54
CA LEU A 59 6.11 -10.41 11.50
C LEU A 59 5.19 -9.20 11.59
N THR A 60 5.75 -8.05 11.94
CA THR A 60 5.14 -6.76 11.66
C THR A 60 5.11 -6.49 10.16
N GLY A 61 4.23 -5.60 9.70
CA GLY A 61 4.19 -5.21 8.29
C GLY A 61 5.52 -4.66 7.81
N THR A 62 6.18 -3.87 8.64
CA THR A 62 7.50 -3.28 8.36
C THR A 62 8.57 -4.35 8.18
N GLU A 63 8.69 -5.30 9.12
CA GLU A 63 9.66 -6.40 9.01
C GLU A 63 9.39 -7.26 7.77
N PHE A 64 8.13 -7.59 7.53
CA PHE A 64 7.73 -8.37 6.35
C PHE A 64 8.16 -7.72 5.05
N ILE A 65 7.85 -6.42 4.90
CA ILE A 65 8.14 -5.75 3.63
C ILE A 65 9.63 -5.50 3.44
N TYR A 66 10.39 -5.24 4.50
CA TYR A 66 11.84 -5.10 4.38
C TYR A 66 12.52 -6.39 3.93
N LYS A 67 12.07 -7.56 4.41
CA LYS A 67 12.55 -8.86 3.90
C LYS A 67 12.26 -9.06 2.40
N LEU A 68 11.14 -8.54 1.91
CA LEU A 68 10.84 -8.57 0.47
C LEU A 68 11.73 -7.61 -0.33
N ILE A 69 11.95 -6.41 0.18
CA ILE A 69 12.81 -5.39 -0.45
C ILE A 69 14.26 -5.88 -0.54
N GLU A 70 14.78 -6.50 0.52
CA GLU A 70 16.12 -7.13 0.51
C GLU A 70 16.23 -8.14 -0.62
N ARG A 71 15.26 -9.07 -0.75
CA ARG A 71 15.28 -10.05 -1.85
C ARG A 71 15.22 -9.41 -3.24
N VAL A 72 14.48 -8.30 -3.40
CA VAL A 72 14.40 -7.55 -4.66
C VAL A 72 15.76 -6.95 -5.01
N ASN A 73 16.44 -6.37 -4.01
CA ASN A 73 17.79 -5.79 -4.18
C ASN A 73 18.84 -6.87 -4.46
N ASP A 74 18.82 -7.99 -3.74
CA ASP A 74 19.74 -9.12 -3.92
C ASP A 74 19.67 -9.69 -5.34
N GLN A 75 18.47 -9.70 -5.92
CA GLN A 75 18.25 -10.15 -7.30
C GLN A 75 18.43 -9.05 -8.34
N SER A 76 18.86 -7.86 -7.93
CA SER A 76 19.07 -6.70 -8.82
C SER A 76 17.84 -6.44 -9.72
N ILE A 77 16.65 -6.47 -9.13
CA ILE A 77 15.41 -6.13 -9.84
C ILE A 77 15.31 -4.61 -9.94
N GLU A 78 15.14 -4.11 -11.16
CA GLU A 78 14.99 -2.69 -11.40
C GLU A 78 13.65 -2.16 -10.91
N TYR A 79 13.66 -1.03 -10.22
CA TYR A 79 12.44 -0.30 -9.85
C TYR A 79 12.65 1.22 -9.99
N LYS A 80 11.56 1.92 -10.31
CA LYS A 80 11.51 3.39 -10.38
C LYS A 80 10.50 3.90 -9.38
N VAL A 81 10.95 4.68 -8.42
CA VAL A 81 10.12 5.40 -7.44
C VAL A 81 9.77 6.80 -7.95
N ARG A 82 8.80 7.45 -7.30
CA ARG A 82 8.26 8.76 -7.71
C ARG A 82 7.90 8.80 -9.20
N SER A 83 7.44 7.65 -9.71
CA SER A 83 7.19 7.40 -11.13
C SER A 83 5.74 7.03 -11.34
N HIS A 84 5.00 7.91 -12.00
CA HIS A 84 3.55 7.81 -12.14
C HIS A 84 3.17 7.29 -13.52
N VAL A 85 2.56 6.12 -13.59
CA VAL A 85 1.96 5.61 -14.83
C VAL A 85 0.64 6.34 -15.04
N PHE A 86 0.52 7.11 -16.12
CA PHE A 86 -0.71 7.84 -16.41
C PHE A 86 -1.44 7.32 -17.65
N ARG A 87 -0.79 6.52 -18.48
CA ARG A 87 -1.43 5.90 -19.63
C ARG A 87 -0.77 4.59 -20.04
N ILE A 88 -1.61 3.64 -20.51
CA ILE A 88 -1.18 2.41 -21.16
C ILE A 88 -1.79 2.41 -22.56
N ARG A 89 -0.95 2.25 -23.58
CA ARG A 89 -1.38 2.20 -24.98
C ARG A 89 -1.19 0.81 -25.58
N TYR A 90 -2.12 0.41 -26.38
CA TYR A 90 -2.10 -0.80 -27.21
C TYR A 90 -1.97 -0.38 -28.68
N PRO A 91 -0.77 -0.25 -29.23
CA PRO A 91 -0.58 0.46 -30.50
C PRO A 91 -1.23 -0.24 -31.69
N ARG A 92 -1.29 -1.59 -31.72
CA ARG A 92 -1.98 -2.37 -32.77
C ARG A 92 -2.27 -3.80 -32.27
N ILE A 93 -3.30 -4.44 -32.86
CA ILE A 93 -3.70 -5.81 -32.50
C ILE A 93 -2.57 -6.83 -32.70
N LYS A 94 -1.70 -6.64 -33.71
CA LYS A 94 -0.56 -7.53 -34.00
C LYS A 94 0.76 -7.11 -33.34
N TYR A 95 0.79 -5.97 -32.61
CA TYR A 95 2.00 -5.53 -31.93
C TYR A 95 2.01 -6.16 -30.54
N PRO A 96 3.02 -6.99 -30.21
CA PRO A 96 3.00 -7.78 -28.98
C PRO A 96 3.24 -6.95 -27.71
N TYR A 97 3.76 -5.73 -27.87
CA TYR A 97 4.12 -4.87 -26.75
C TYR A 97 3.04 -3.83 -26.45
N LYS A 98 2.83 -3.57 -25.17
CA LYS A 98 2.09 -2.42 -24.65
C LYS A 98 3.10 -1.31 -24.37
N ILE A 99 2.66 -0.08 -24.56
CA ILE A 99 3.46 1.11 -24.24
C ILE A 99 2.92 1.68 -22.94
N VAL A 100 3.78 1.79 -21.95
CA VAL A 100 3.48 2.40 -20.65
C VAL A 100 4.10 3.78 -20.61
N GLU A 101 3.27 4.79 -20.47
CA GLU A 101 3.68 6.19 -20.38
C GLU A 101 3.79 6.58 -18.91
N VAL A 102 4.96 7.03 -18.51
CA VAL A 102 5.34 7.29 -17.13
C VAL A 102 5.87 8.71 -16.99
N LEU A 103 5.40 9.41 -15.98
CA LEU A 103 6.01 10.65 -15.52
C LEU A 103 6.90 10.35 -14.32
N SER A 104 8.18 10.68 -14.45
CA SER A 104 9.22 10.40 -13.44
C SER A 104 10.03 11.65 -13.12
N PRO A 105 10.90 11.65 -12.10
CA PRO A 105 11.84 12.73 -11.84
C PRO A 105 12.80 13.00 -13.01
N GLU A 106 13.04 11.99 -13.84
CA GLU A 106 13.89 12.07 -15.04
C GLU A 106 13.13 12.67 -16.25
N GLY A 107 11.82 12.90 -16.11
CA GLY A 107 10.92 13.41 -17.14
C GLY A 107 9.93 12.36 -17.63
N PHE A 108 9.44 12.56 -18.84
CA PHE A 108 8.51 11.66 -19.50
C PHE A 108 9.22 10.46 -20.10
N LEU A 109 8.73 9.25 -19.77
CA LEU A 109 9.28 8.00 -20.27
C LEU A 109 8.21 7.22 -21.03
N GLU A 110 8.60 6.60 -22.13
CA GLU A 110 7.83 5.55 -22.81
C GLU A 110 8.57 4.22 -22.68
N LEU A 111 7.91 3.25 -22.05
CA LEU A 111 8.44 1.93 -21.76
C LEU A 111 7.61 0.87 -22.46
N GLU A 112 8.25 -0.20 -22.93
CA GLU A 112 7.58 -1.29 -23.65
C GLU A 112 7.68 -2.61 -22.89
N ALA A 113 6.56 -3.34 -22.81
CA ALA A 113 6.55 -4.71 -22.33
C ALA A 113 5.41 -5.52 -22.97
N PRO A 114 5.61 -6.85 -23.20
CA PRO A 114 4.53 -7.74 -23.65
C PRO A 114 3.50 -8.00 -22.55
N ALA A 115 3.87 -7.85 -21.27
CA ALA A 115 3.00 -8.06 -20.13
C ALA A 115 3.00 -6.84 -19.19
N ILE A 116 1.83 -6.52 -18.65
CA ILE A 116 1.67 -5.52 -17.60
C ILE A 116 0.94 -6.19 -16.44
N ILE A 117 1.51 -6.05 -15.24
CA ILE A 117 0.94 -6.55 -13.99
C ILE A 117 0.50 -5.35 -13.17
N TYR A 118 -0.81 -5.26 -12.91
CA TYR A 118 -1.39 -4.16 -12.16
C TYR A 118 -1.53 -4.53 -10.69
N THR A 119 -0.77 -3.87 -9.84
CA THR A 119 -0.68 -4.10 -8.38
C THR A 119 -0.70 -2.79 -7.61
N ALA A 120 -1.46 -1.80 -8.11
CA ALA A 120 -1.50 -0.45 -7.55
C ALA A 120 -2.21 -0.35 -6.19
N GLY A 121 -2.67 -1.48 -5.64
CA GLY A 121 -3.29 -1.52 -4.32
C GLY A 121 -4.69 -0.91 -4.27
N ALA A 122 -5.08 -0.51 -3.07
CA ALA A 122 -6.33 0.17 -2.80
C ALA A 122 -6.07 1.34 -1.84
N ARG A 123 -6.94 2.32 -1.87
CA ARG A 123 -6.99 3.37 -0.87
C ARG A 123 -8.30 3.28 -0.09
N GLU A 124 -8.30 3.84 1.08
CA GLU A 124 -9.48 3.97 1.91
C GLU A 124 -10.50 4.92 1.27
N LYS A 125 -11.76 4.68 1.58
CA LYS A 125 -12.82 5.63 1.25
C LYS A 125 -12.69 6.87 2.14
N THR A 126 -12.78 8.02 1.50
CA THR A 126 -12.87 9.29 2.21
C THR A 126 -14.23 9.46 2.88
N ILE A 127 -14.33 10.39 3.83
CA ILE A 127 -15.57 10.75 4.49
C ILE A 127 -16.71 11.08 3.50
N PHE A 128 -16.38 11.67 2.37
CA PHE A 128 -17.38 12.01 1.33
C PHE A 128 -17.85 10.79 0.56
N GLU A 129 -16.97 9.83 0.30
CA GLU A 129 -17.31 8.60 -0.42
C GLU A 129 -18.21 7.67 0.41
N ILE A 130 -18.16 7.76 1.73
CA ILE A 130 -19.08 7.05 2.63
C ILE A 130 -20.36 7.83 2.97
N GLY A 131 -20.54 9.02 2.37
CA GLY A 131 -21.77 9.80 2.50
C GLY A 131 -21.93 10.57 3.81
N VAL A 132 -20.86 10.73 4.59
CA VAL A 132 -20.92 11.57 5.80
C VAL A 132 -20.93 13.03 5.39
N THR A 133 -22.01 13.72 5.77
CA THR A 133 -22.22 15.14 5.48
C THR A 133 -21.83 16.00 6.66
N GLY A 134 -21.53 17.27 6.42
CA GLY A 134 -21.20 18.23 7.46
C GLY A 134 -20.21 19.28 7.03
N ARG A 135 -19.70 20.04 8.00
CA ARG A 135 -18.64 21.03 7.76
C ARG A 135 -17.29 20.32 7.56
N ARG A 136 -16.48 20.85 6.67
CA ARG A 136 -15.08 20.40 6.50
C ARG A 136 -14.26 20.91 7.68
N LEU A 137 -14.18 20.12 8.73
CA LEU A 137 -13.38 20.41 9.90
C LEU A 137 -11.97 19.86 9.71
N SER A 138 -10.96 20.54 10.25
CA SER A 138 -9.63 19.96 10.47
C SER A 138 -9.75 18.82 11.51
N GLY A 139 -8.86 17.83 11.45
CA GLY A 139 -8.89 16.70 12.37
C GLY A 139 -9.79 15.53 11.92
N VAL A 140 -10.23 15.53 10.67
CA VAL A 140 -10.92 14.38 10.06
C VAL A 140 -9.95 13.68 9.11
N TYR A 141 -9.60 12.44 9.43
CA TYR A 141 -8.61 11.64 8.72
C TYR A 141 -9.22 10.31 8.32
N THR A 142 -8.72 9.70 7.26
CA THR A 142 -8.89 8.26 7.05
C THR A 142 -8.03 7.51 8.07
N ALA A 143 -8.38 6.25 8.36
CA ALA A 143 -7.64 5.46 9.35
C ALA A 143 -6.18 5.25 8.93
N GLY A 144 -5.91 4.95 7.65
CA GLY A 144 -4.55 4.78 7.15
C GLY A 144 -3.75 6.08 7.08
N GLU A 145 -4.39 7.22 6.82
CA GLU A 145 -3.74 8.52 6.92
C GLU A 145 -3.30 8.82 8.37
N ALA A 146 -4.18 8.59 9.34
CA ALA A 146 -3.86 8.73 10.76
C ALA A 146 -2.76 7.75 11.20
N GLN A 147 -2.79 6.53 10.68
CA GLN A 147 -1.73 5.53 10.90
C GLN A 147 -0.39 6.03 10.36
N ALA A 148 -0.36 6.54 9.14
CA ALA A 148 0.87 7.06 8.54
C ALA A 148 1.44 8.23 9.36
N TYR A 149 0.61 9.13 9.87
CA TYR A 149 1.08 10.20 10.75
C TYR A 149 1.79 9.65 11.99
N MET A 150 1.23 8.64 12.65
CA MET A 150 1.85 8.07 13.86
C MET A 150 3.05 7.19 13.53
N ASP A 151 2.90 6.26 12.60
CA ASP A 151 3.87 5.17 12.41
C ASP A 151 5.05 5.56 11.52
N MET A 152 4.84 6.53 10.61
CA MET A 152 5.90 7.00 9.70
C MET A 152 6.51 8.34 10.13
N TYR A 153 5.72 9.21 10.77
CA TYR A 153 6.15 10.57 11.06
C TYR A 153 6.23 10.89 12.56
N GLY A 154 5.78 9.97 13.45
CA GLY A 154 5.79 10.18 14.90
C GLY A 154 4.86 11.32 15.35
N ILE A 155 3.81 11.60 14.60
CA ILE A 155 2.85 12.68 14.88
C ILE A 155 1.55 12.06 15.36
N LEU A 156 1.13 12.37 16.58
CA LEU A 156 -0.19 12.03 17.10
C LEU A 156 -1.24 13.02 16.54
N PRO A 157 -2.14 12.61 15.64
CA PRO A 157 -3.05 13.55 14.96
C PRO A 157 -4.16 14.09 15.84
N GLY A 158 -4.33 13.57 17.05
CA GLY A 158 -5.29 14.06 18.03
C GLY A 158 -5.20 13.33 19.36
N SER A 159 -5.45 14.02 20.47
CA SER A 159 -5.43 13.44 21.83
C SER A 159 -6.77 12.87 22.29
N ARG A 160 -7.87 13.25 21.62
CA ARG A 160 -9.22 12.71 21.83
C ARG A 160 -9.80 12.36 20.48
N VAL A 161 -10.16 11.09 20.29
CA VAL A 161 -10.54 10.56 18.98
C VAL A 161 -11.86 9.80 19.05
N VAL A 162 -12.63 9.91 17.98
CA VAL A 162 -13.78 9.07 17.68
C VAL A 162 -13.49 8.36 16.37
N ILE A 163 -13.70 7.05 16.34
CA ILE A 163 -13.46 6.22 15.16
C ILE A 163 -14.81 5.82 14.57
N ILE A 164 -14.98 6.01 13.28
CA ILE A 164 -16.17 5.60 12.54
C ILE A 164 -15.84 4.33 11.74
N GLY A 165 -16.47 3.23 12.12
CA GLY A 165 -16.26 1.89 11.59
C GLY A 165 -15.41 1.02 12.52
N SER A 166 -15.89 -0.20 12.75
CA SER A 166 -15.23 -1.23 13.57
C SER A 166 -14.63 -2.37 12.72
N GLY A 167 -14.29 -2.08 11.47
CA GLY A 167 -13.49 -3.00 10.66
C GLY A 167 -12.09 -3.17 11.24
N ASP A 168 -11.31 -4.13 10.71
CA ASP A 168 -9.95 -4.45 11.20
C ASP A 168 -9.10 -3.20 11.38
N VAL A 169 -9.06 -2.32 10.38
CA VAL A 169 -8.25 -1.10 10.43
C VAL A 169 -8.74 -0.15 11.52
N GLY A 170 -10.06 0.00 11.69
CA GLY A 170 -10.65 0.85 12.75
C GLY A 170 -10.26 0.37 14.15
N LEU A 171 -10.29 -0.95 14.40
CA LEU A 171 -9.91 -1.54 15.67
C LEU A 171 -8.40 -1.47 15.93
N ILE A 172 -7.58 -1.70 14.90
CA ILE A 172 -6.13 -1.50 14.97
C ILE A 172 -5.81 -0.07 15.35
N MET A 173 -6.49 0.89 14.73
CA MET A 173 -6.29 2.31 15.02
C MET A 173 -6.78 2.71 16.42
N ALA A 174 -7.89 2.14 16.90
CA ALA A 174 -8.34 2.37 18.27
C ALA A 174 -7.26 1.96 19.27
N ARG A 175 -6.70 0.76 19.10
CA ARG A 175 -5.58 0.28 19.91
C ARG A 175 -4.35 1.17 19.76
N ARG A 176 -4.01 1.56 18.54
CA ARG A 176 -2.82 2.37 18.26
C ARG A 176 -2.90 3.75 18.93
N PHE A 177 -4.03 4.44 18.81
CA PHE A 177 -4.26 5.71 19.49
C PHE A 177 -4.14 5.59 21.01
N ALA A 178 -4.74 4.55 21.60
CA ALA A 178 -4.65 4.31 23.04
C ALA A 178 -3.21 4.06 23.50
N LEU A 179 -2.42 3.30 22.74
CA LEU A 179 -1.00 3.07 23.06
C LEU A 179 -0.15 4.33 22.98
N GLU A 180 -0.49 5.28 22.10
CA GLU A 180 0.17 6.58 22.01
C GLU A 180 -0.36 7.61 23.04
N GLY A 181 -1.25 7.19 23.93
CA GLY A 181 -1.76 8.03 25.02
C GLY A 181 -2.95 8.90 24.66
N ALA A 182 -3.57 8.71 23.49
CA ALA A 182 -4.83 9.37 23.16
C ALA A 182 -6.04 8.70 23.84
N SER A 183 -7.07 9.48 24.14
CA SER A 183 -8.34 8.98 24.60
C SER A 183 -9.22 8.58 23.41
N VAL A 184 -9.52 7.30 23.27
CA VAL A 184 -10.50 6.81 22.29
C VAL A 184 -11.89 6.91 22.93
N GLU A 185 -12.63 7.97 22.60
CA GLU A 185 -13.91 8.29 23.21
C GLU A 185 -15.03 7.35 22.74
N ALA A 186 -14.97 6.93 21.48
CA ALA A 186 -15.95 6.00 20.91
C ALA A 186 -15.42 5.33 19.62
N VAL A 187 -15.90 4.12 19.38
CA VAL A 187 -15.88 3.46 18.08
C VAL A 187 -17.34 3.29 17.64
N ILE A 188 -17.73 3.94 16.57
CA ILE A 188 -19.12 3.98 16.07
C ILE A 188 -19.25 2.98 14.92
N GLU A 189 -20.21 2.07 15.03
CA GLU A 189 -20.48 1.05 14.02
C GLU A 189 -21.95 1.11 13.58
N ILE A 190 -22.19 0.96 12.29
CA ILE A 190 -23.55 0.91 11.73
C ILE A 190 -24.20 -0.47 11.93
N MET A 191 -23.38 -1.52 12.00
CA MET A 191 -23.86 -2.89 12.23
C MET A 191 -23.99 -3.16 13.74
N PRO A 192 -24.90 -4.08 14.17
CA PRO A 192 -25.05 -4.41 15.58
C PRO A 192 -23.91 -5.25 16.17
N TRP A 193 -22.89 -5.55 15.38
CA TRP A 193 -21.67 -6.30 15.79
C TRP A 193 -20.44 -5.65 15.17
N PRO A 194 -19.26 -5.83 15.79
CA PRO A 194 -17.99 -5.35 15.22
C PRO A 194 -17.72 -5.99 13.88
N GLY A 195 -17.26 -5.17 12.90
CA GLY A 195 -16.91 -5.62 11.55
C GLY A 195 -15.54 -6.29 11.46
N GLY A 196 -14.66 -6.05 12.44
CA GLY A 196 -13.30 -6.57 12.45
C GLY A 196 -13.16 -7.99 12.98
N VAL A 197 -11.99 -8.57 12.79
CA VAL A 197 -11.67 -9.94 13.22
C VAL A 197 -11.58 -10.01 14.75
N THR A 198 -12.18 -11.05 15.33
CA THR A 198 -12.29 -11.27 16.79
C THR A 198 -10.95 -11.16 17.55
N ARG A 199 -9.83 -11.46 16.90
CA ARG A 199 -8.48 -11.33 17.50
C ARG A 199 -8.10 -9.90 17.90
N TYR A 200 -8.70 -8.88 17.29
CA TYR A 200 -8.45 -7.47 17.62
C TYR A 200 -9.39 -6.93 18.72
N ILE A 201 -10.42 -7.69 19.08
CA ILE A 201 -11.40 -7.32 20.10
C ILE A 201 -10.93 -7.79 21.48
N VAL A 202 -10.11 -8.84 21.54
CA VAL A 202 -9.67 -9.53 22.77
C VAL A 202 -8.30 -9.07 23.25
N GLN A 203 -7.59 -8.24 22.51
CA GLN A 203 -6.30 -7.63 22.89
C GLN A 203 -6.50 -6.21 23.44
#